data_e30836d442f6bb85909c18d887a8b34b
#
_entry.id   e30836d442f6bb85909c18d887a8b34b
#
_cell.length_a   1.000
_cell.length_b   1.000
_cell.length_c   1.000
_cell.angle_alpha   90.00
_cell.angle_beta   90.00
_cell.angle_gamma   90.00
#
_symmetry.space_group_name_H-M   'P 1'
#
loop_
_entity.id
_entity.type
_entity.pdbx_description
1 polymer ?
#
loop_
_entity_poly.entity_id
_entity_poly.type
_entity_poly.pdbx_seq_one_letter_code
_entity_poly.pdbx_strand_id
1 'polypeptide(L)'
;DALGDHLRETKLLGSIQSTLYWDQNTRMPPSGARWRGEQLTLLATQLHGRQSSAAYADLVAAARQHWNSAGQCPEQGRNLDLLEQDLQRQQSLDPALVAALAKAKAEGYNRWQQARSASDFSLFAPALQTLIDLRQEQAKQLDEPRSCWETLAQPFEPDLRLERLETLFAPLRQRLPQLVAQASTRPRPRSSDWDLEESSQQQLCDQLLGVWGRDPDITCMARSPHPFSITLGPADYRITTRVVPGQPLSCFLATAHEWGHSLYEQGLPDQSHQWFAWPLGQATSMAVHESQSLFWENRVARSRPFAEQWWKRFAQVGAPFSGCLLYT
;
A
#
# COMPACT_ATOMS: atom_id res chain seq x y z
N ASP A 1 11.00 -19.14 21.17
CA ASP A 1 10.85 -17.84 21.85
C ASP A 1 9.37 -17.42 21.81
N ALA A 2 8.71 -17.41 22.99
CA ALA A 2 7.26 -17.19 23.07
C ALA A 2 6.79 -15.86 22.46
N LEU A 3 7.59 -14.80 22.56
CA LEU A 3 7.28 -13.52 21.90
C LEU A 3 7.39 -13.65 20.37
N GLY A 4 8.44 -14.28 19.85
CA GLY A 4 8.59 -14.52 18.41
C GLY A 4 7.47 -15.38 17.84
N ASP A 5 7.03 -16.41 18.57
CA ASP A 5 5.89 -17.25 18.19
C ASP A 5 4.60 -16.45 18.14
N HIS A 6 4.35 -15.59 19.15
CA HIS A 6 3.19 -14.71 19.18
C HIS A 6 3.17 -13.73 17.99
N LEU A 7 4.32 -13.10 17.66
CA LEU A 7 4.45 -12.18 16.53
C LEU A 7 4.22 -12.92 15.20
N ARG A 8 4.77 -14.13 15.05
CA ARG A 8 4.59 -14.97 13.86
C ARG A 8 3.12 -15.34 13.65
N GLU A 9 2.42 -15.78 14.68
CA GLU A 9 0.98 -16.09 14.60
C GLU A 9 0.14 -14.85 14.28
N THR A 10 0.49 -13.71 14.86
CA THR A 10 -0.18 -12.42 14.55
C THR A 10 0.02 -12.05 13.08
N LYS A 11 1.24 -12.23 12.55
CA LYS A 11 1.52 -12.01 11.11
C LYS A 11 0.74 -12.99 10.22
N LEU A 12 0.58 -14.26 10.62
CA LEU A 12 -0.23 -15.25 9.90
C LEU A 12 -1.72 -14.81 9.84
N LEU A 13 -2.29 -14.36 10.96
CA LEU A 13 -3.67 -13.81 10.95
C LEU A 13 -3.80 -12.59 10.04
N GLY A 14 -2.82 -11.69 10.05
CA GLY A 14 -2.76 -10.55 9.16
C GLY A 14 -2.69 -10.97 7.68
N SER A 15 -1.96 -12.02 7.35
CA SER A 15 -1.86 -12.54 5.98
C SER A 15 -3.19 -13.14 5.49
N ILE A 16 -3.97 -13.79 6.37
CA ILE A 16 -5.33 -14.25 6.06
C ILE A 16 -6.23 -13.05 5.75
N GLN A 17 -6.16 -11.98 6.55
CA GLN A 17 -6.90 -10.74 6.27
C GLN A 17 -6.50 -10.13 4.92
N SER A 18 -5.22 -10.09 4.60
CA SER A 18 -4.69 -9.62 3.31
C SER A 18 -5.19 -10.47 2.14
N THR A 19 -5.30 -11.79 2.32
CA THR A 19 -5.87 -12.71 1.30
C THR A 19 -7.34 -12.40 1.02
N LEU A 20 -8.12 -12.15 2.07
CA LEU A 20 -9.53 -11.75 1.91
C LEU A 20 -9.66 -10.37 1.23
N TYR A 21 -8.76 -9.45 1.55
CA TYR A 21 -8.70 -8.15 0.89
C TYR A 21 -8.35 -8.27 -0.59
N TRP A 22 -7.36 -9.09 -0.94
CA TRP A 22 -7.02 -9.39 -2.33
C TRP A 22 -8.21 -9.94 -3.10
N ASP A 23 -8.87 -10.97 -2.57
CA ASP A 23 -10.02 -11.58 -3.21
C ASP A 23 -11.18 -10.59 -3.40
N GLN A 24 -11.47 -9.76 -2.39
CA GLN A 24 -12.48 -8.70 -2.47
C GLN A 24 -12.24 -7.74 -3.63
N ASN A 25 -10.98 -7.43 -3.92
CA ASN A 25 -10.61 -6.46 -4.94
C ASN A 25 -10.47 -7.07 -6.34
N THR A 26 -10.42 -8.41 -6.48
CA THR A 26 -10.07 -9.08 -7.73
C THR A 26 -11.13 -10.08 -8.22
N ARG A 27 -11.60 -10.99 -7.37
CA ARG A 27 -12.39 -12.15 -7.78
C ARG A 27 -13.75 -12.28 -7.09
N MET A 28 -13.93 -11.64 -5.94
CA MET A 28 -15.15 -11.80 -5.15
C MET A 28 -16.40 -11.36 -5.94
N PRO A 29 -17.46 -12.20 -6.01
CA PRO A 29 -18.73 -11.77 -6.56
C PRO A 29 -19.33 -10.59 -5.75
N PRO A 30 -19.97 -9.59 -6.40
CA PRO A 30 -20.50 -8.42 -5.69
C PRO A 30 -21.47 -8.76 -4.55
N SER A 31 -22.25 -9.81 -4.69
CA SER A 31 -23.19 -10.28 -3.64
C SER A 31 -22.50 -10.81 -2.39
N GLY A 32 -21.21 -11.14 -2.45
CA GLY A 32 -20.40 -11.57 -1.32
C GLY A 32 -19.96 -10.45 -0.38
N ALA A 33 -20.15 -9.19 -0.76
CA ALA A 33 -19.59 -8.03 -0.08
C ALA A 33 -20.00 -7.92 1.40
N ARG A 34 -21.26 -8.22 1.73
CA ARG A 34 -21.75 -8.18 3.13
C ARG A 34 -21.01 -9.20 3.99
N TRP A 35 -20.97 -10.46 3.55
CA TRP A 35 -20.29 -11.52 4.30
C TRP A 35 -18.78 -11.27 4.44
N ARG A 36 -18.15 -10.76 3.39
CA ARG A 36 -16.74 -10.35 3.43
C ARG A 36 -16.50 -9.24 4.47
N GLY A 37 -17.40 -8.28 4.59
CA GLY A 37 -17.33 -7.25 5.62
C GLY A 37 -17.35 -7.85 7.03
N GLU A 38 -18.19 -8.85 7.27
CA GLU A 38 -18.25 -9.57 8.56
C GLU A 38 -16.96 -10.35 8.83
N GLN A 39 -16.38 -11.05 7.84
CA GLN A 39 -15.10 -11.75 7.94
C GLN A 39 -13.95 -10.80 8.29
N LEU A 40 -13.84 -9.68 7.57
CA LEU A 40 -12.80 -8.67 7.82
C LEU A 40 -12.93 -8.02 9.19
N THR A 41 -14.16 -7.77 9.65
CA THR A 41 -14.43 -7.24 10.99
C THR A 41 -14.02 -8.22 12.07
N LEU A 42 -14.36 -9.50 11.92
CA LEU A 42 -13.96 -10.56 12.86
C LEU A 42 -12.43 -10.64 12.98
N LEU A 43 -11.73 -10.69 11.85
CA LEU A 43 -10.26 -10.76 11.85
C LEU A 43 -9.62 -9.50 12.46
N ALA A 44 -10.15 -8.31 12.17
CA ALA A 44 -9.66 -7.08 12.76
C ALA A 44 -9.81 -7.08 14.29
N THR A 45 -10.94 -7.57 14.80
CA THR A 45 -11.18 -7.71 16.24
C THR A 45 -10.24 -8.72 16.89
N GLN A 46 -10.01 -9.87 16.23
CA GLN A 46 -9.08 -10.88 16.74
C GLN A 46 -7.64 -10.38 16.75
N LEU A 47 -7.19 -9.71 15.67
CA LEU A 47 -5.86 -9.11 15.60
C LEU A 47 -5.66 -8.08 16.70
N HIS A 48 -6.63 -7.15 16.85
CA HIS A 48 -6.59 -6.16 17.91
C HIS A 48 -6.52 -6.80 19.30
N GLY A 49 -7.37 -7.80 19.58
CA GLY A 49 -7.36 -8.52 20.84
C GLY A 49 -6.01 -9.20 21.15
N ARG A 50 -5.33 -9.72 20.14
CA ARG A 50 -3.97 -10.29 20.30
C ARG A 50 -2.93 -9.21 20.58
N GLN A 51 -3.02 -8.07 19.89
CA GLN A 51 -2.04 -6.99 19.96
C GLN A 51 -2.22 -6.08 21.19
N SER A 52 -3.39 -6.12 21.87
CA SER A 52 -3.70 -5.33 23.06
C SER A 52 -3.76 -6.16 24.35
N SER A 53 -3.62 -7.50 24.28
CA SER A 53 -3.82 -8.40 25.43
C SER A 53 -2.77 -8.23 26.54
N ALA A 54 -3.18 -8.48 27.78
CA ALA A 54 -2.27 -8.52 28.91
C ALA A 54 -1.18 -9.60 28.72
N ALA A 55 -1.53 -10.77 28.17
CA ALA A 55 -0.56 -11.81 27.88
C ALA A 55 0.53 -11.36 26.90
N TYR A 56 0.17 -10.57 25.87
CA TYR A 56 1.16 -10.00 24.95
C TYR A 56 2.02 -8.93 25.65
N ALA A 57 1.42 -8.08 26.48
CA ALA A 57 2.15 -7.12 27.29
C ALA A 57 3.19 -7.79 28.20
N ASP A 58 2.82 -8.90 28.85
CA ASP A 58 3.73 -9.68 29.69
C ASP A 58 4.90 -10.26 28.87
N LEU A 59 4.66 -10.77 27.65
CA LEU A 59 5.72 -11.25 26.76
C LEU A 59 6.70 -10.13 26.37
N VAL A 60 6.21 -8.96 26.02
CA VAL A 60 7.04 -7.80 25.67
C VAL A 60 7.85 -7.33 26.87
N ALA A 61 7.24 -7.23 28.04
CA ALA A 61 7.91 -6.85 29.29
C ALA A 61 9.01 -7.84 29.69
N ALA A 62 8.73 -9.14 29.61
CA ALA A 62 9.72 -10.19 29.89
C ALA A 62 10.92 -10.13 28.91
N ALA A 63 10.66 -9.91 27.62
CA ALA A 63 11.71 -9.76 26.62
C ALA A 63 12.56 -8.50 26.88
N ARG A 64 11.94 -7.39 27.27
CA ARG A 64 12.64 -6.16 27.68
C ARG A 64 13.51 -6.37 28.91
N GLN A 65 13.00 -7.06 29.92
CA GLN A 65 13.77 -7.39 31.14
C GLN A 65 14.98 -8.27 30.80
N HIS A 66 14.79 -9.26 29.96
CA HIS A 66 15.88 -10.14 29.49
C HIS A 66 16.95 -9.34 28.73
N TRP A 67 16.54 -8.44 27.80
CA TRP A 67 17.46 -7.60 27.06
C TRP A 67 18.27 -6.67 27.97
N ASN A 68 17.68 -6.10 29.00
CA ASN A 68 18.37 -5.27 29.98
C ASN A 68 19.45 -6.02 30.75
N SER A 69 19.30 -7.34 30.95
CA SER A 69 20.18 -8.16 31.77
C SER A 69 21.25 -8.95 30.98
N ALA A 70 21.01 -9.27 29.69
CA ALA A 70 21.77 -10.28 28.94
C ALA A 70 22.69 -9.71 27.83
N GLY A 71 23.10 -8.45 27.92
CA GLY A 71 23.92 -7.86 26.86
C GLY A 71 23.07 -7.28 25.72
N GLN A 72 23.26 -6.00 25.47
CA GLN A 72 22.37 -5.17 24.68
C GLN A 72 22.66 -5.25 23.17
N CYS A 73 21.91 -6.06 22.43
CA CYS A 73 21.86 -5.98 20.97
C CYS A 73 21.00 -4.76 20.56
N PRO A 74 21.56 -3.78 19.85
CA PRO A 74 20.83 -2.54 19.48
C PRO A 74 19.57 -2.81 18.66
N GLU A 75 19.63 -3.77 17.72
CA GLU A 75 18.50 -4.12 16.86
C GLU A 75 17.35 -4.74 17.67
N GLN A 76 17.67 -5.57 18.63
CA GLN A 76 16.65 -6.15 19.54
C GLN A 76 16.04 -5.05 20.42
N GLY A 77 16.87 -4.13 20.94
CA GLY A 77 16.39 -2.97 21.69
C GLY A 77 15.41 -2.13 20.87
N ARG A 78 15.75 -1.84 19.61
CA ARG A 78 14.89 -1.08 18.71
C ARG A 78 13.59 -1.82 18.37
N ASN A 79 13.64 -3.13 18.14
CA ASN A 79 12.44 -3.93 17.99
C ASN A 79 11.51 -3.82 19.20
N LEU A 80 12.05 -3.93 20.41
CA LEU A 80 11.28 -3.81 21.64
C LEU A 80 10.66 -2.42 21.80
N ASP A 81 11.40 -1.34 21.47
CA ASP A 81 10.86 0.02 21.50
C ASP A 81 9.62 0.16 20.60
N LEU A 82 9.69 -0.40 19.38
CA LEU A 82 8.61 -0.36 18.41
C LEU A 82 7.41 -1.22 18.86
N LEU A 83 7.65 -2.39 19.47
CA LEU A 83 6.61 -3.24 20.01
C LEU A 83 5.90 -2.59 21.20
N GLU A 84 6.63 -1.94 22.10
CA GLU A 84 6.06 -1.21 23.24
C GLU A 84 5.19 -0.03 22.79
N GLN A 85 5.65 0.72 21.76
CA GLN A 85 4.88 1.82 21.17
C GLN A 85 3.59 1.31 20.52
N ASP A 86 3.66 0.22 19.73
CA ASP A 86 2.47 -0.36 19.09
C ASP A 86 1.51 -0.93 20.14
N LEU A 87 2.02 -1.67 21.13
CA LEU A 87 1.21 -2.19 22.24
C LEU A 87 0.43 -1.07 22.97
N GLN A 88 1.11 0.02 23.30
CA GLN A 88 0.47 1.17 23.95
C GLN A 88 -0.66 1.74 23.08
N ARG A 89 -0.42 1.88 21.77
CA ARG A 89 -1.45 2.35 20.83
C ARG A 89 -2.63 1.40 20.75
N GLN A 90 -2.38 0.08 20.65
CA GLN A 90 -3.45 -0.90 20.59
C GLN A 90 -4.27 -0.94 21.87
N GLN A 91 -3.65 -0.80 23.03
CA GLN A 91 -4.33 -0.75 24.34
C GLN A 91 -5.15 0.52 24.56
N SER A 92 -4.81 1.62 23.88
CA SER A 92 -5.58 2.87 23.95
C SER A 92 -6.89 2.83 23.15
N LEU A 93 -7.06 1.86 22.25
CA LEU A 93 -8.22 1.78 21.37
C LEU A 93 -9.32 0.87 21.93
N ASP A 94 -10.55 1.38 21.95
CA ASP A 94 -11.73 0.56 22.26
C ASP A 94 -11.95 -0.50 21.18
N PRO A 95 -12.09 -1.80 21.54
CA PRO A 95 -12.41 -2.87 20.59
C PRO A 95 -13.66 -2.59 19.72
N ALA A 96 -14.66 -1.89 20.26
CA ALA A 96 -15.85 -1.50 19.51
C ALA A 96 -15.51 -0.48 18.39
N LEU A 97 -14.59 0.46 18.64
CA LEU A 97 -14.12 1.37 17.60
C LEU A 97 -13.33 0.64 16.50
N VAL A 98 -12.50 -0.32 16.87
CA VAL A 98 -11.75 -1.13 15.89
C VAL A 98 -12.71 -1.92 14.99
N ALA A 99 -13.72 -2.55 15.57
CA ALA A 99 -14.77 -3.26 14.81
C ALA A 99 -15.56 -2.31 13.90
N ALA A 100 -15.95 -1.13 14.40
CA ALA A 100 -16.66 -0.11 13.63
C ALA A 100 -15.82 0.40 12.44
N LEU A 101 -14.53 0.65 12.64
CA LEU A 101 -13.60 1.05 11.58
C LEU A 101 -13.45 -0.04 10.51
N ALA A 102 -13.32 -1.30 10.89
CA ALA A 102 -13.21 -2.42 9.94
C ALA A 102 -14.47 -2.54 9.08
N LYS A 103 -15.66 -2.48 9.71
CA LYS A 103 -16.96 -2.50 9.04
C LYS A 103 -17.12 -1.30 8.10
N ALA A 104 -16.82 -0.08 8.58
CA ALA A 104 -16.94 1.14 7.79
C ALA A 104 -15.98 1.16 6.58
N LYS A 105 -14.77 0.59 6.69
CA LYS A 105 -13.85 0.44 5.56
C LYS A 105 -14.40 -0.49 4.48
N ALA A 106 -14.94 -1.65 4.87
CA ALA A 106 -15.52 -2.61 3.93
C ALA A 106 -16.75 -2.01 3.20
N GLU A 107 -17.64 -1.35 3.92
CA GLU A 107 -18.81 -0.66 3.34
C GLU A 107 -18.39 0.52 2.46
N GLY A 108 -17.46 1.35 2.95
CA GLY A 108 -16.92 2.49 2.23
C GLY A 108 -16.31 2.09 0.89
N TYR A 109 -15.56 0.99 0.85
CA TYR A 109 -15.00 0.47 -0.39
C TYR A 109 -16.10 0.10 -1.42
N ASN A 110 -17.15 -0.60 -0.99
CA ASN A 110 -18.25 -0.98 -1.86
C ASN A 110 -19.01 0.26 -2.39
N ARG A 111 -19.28 1.25 -1.54
CA ARG A 111 -19.90 2.51 -1.93
C ARG A 111 -19.04 3.32 -2.88
N TRP A 112 -17.74 3.33 -2.66
CA TRP A 112 -16.79 3.98 -3.56
C TRP A 112 -16.78 3.35 -4.95
N GLN A 113 -16.82 2.02 -5.06
CA GLN A 113 -16.90 1.34 -6.36
C GLN A 113 -18.18 1.71 -7.10
N GLN A 114 -19.33 1.72 -6.42
CA GLN A 114 -20.62 2.13 -6.99
C GLN A 114 -20.61 3.58 -7.47
N ALA A 115 -20.14 4.49 -6.62
CA ALA A 115 -20.02 5.92 -6.91
C ALA A 115 -19.12 6.18 -8.12
N ARG A 116 -17.97 5.49 -8.17
CA ARG A 116 -17.02 5.59 -9.28
C ARG A 116 -17.60 5.08 -10.60
N SER A 117 -18.31 3.96 -10.58
CA SER A 117 -18.95 3.40 -11.77
C SER A 117 -20.08 4.29 -12.29
N ALA A 118 -20.81 4.92 -11.38
CA ALA A 118 -21.89 5.85 -11.71
C ALA A 118 -21.39 7.29 -12.00
N SER A 119 -20.11 7.60 -11.72
CA SER A 119 -19.57 8.96 -11.68
C SER A 119 -20.38 9.89 -10.76
N ASP A 120 -20.86 9.37 -9.64
CA ASP A 120 -21.72 10.06 -8.68
C ASP A 120 -21.14 9.96 -7.26
N PHE A 121 -20.48 11.04 -6.82
CA PHE A 121 -19.88 11.12 -5.50
C PHE A 121 -20.90 11.05 -4.35
N SER A 122 -22.15 11.44 -4.59
CA SER A 122 -23.19 11.46 -3.54
C SER A 122 -23.45 10.06 -2.95
N LEU A 123 -23.21 9.00 -3.74
CA LEU A 123 -23.33 7.61 -3.30
C LEU A 123 -22.24 7.20 -2.27
N PHE A 124 -21.10 7.87 -2.30
CA PHE A 124 -19.97 7.58 -1.41
C PHE A 124 -19.87 8.54 -0.20
N ALA A 125 -20.30 9.78 -0.36
CA ALA A 125 -20.14 10.83 0.64
C ALA A 125 -20.58 10.44 2.07
N PRO A 126 -21.73 9.77 2.30
CA PRO A 126 -22.14 9.36 3.65
C PRO A 126 -21.18 8.35 4.28
N ALA A 127 -20.69 7.37 3.50
CA ALA A 127 -19.73 6.38 3.98
C ALA A 127 -18.36 7.00 4.27
N LEU A 128 -17.93 7.96 3.46
CA LEU A 128 -16.71 8.74 3.72
C LEU A 128 -16.84 9.55 5.01
N GLN A 129 -17.98 10.21 5.25
CA GLN A 129 -18.21 10.97 6.50
C GLN A 129 -18.11 10.04 7.72
N THR A 130 -18.74 8.87 7.68
CA THR A 130 -18.64 7.87 8.74
C THR A 130 -17.18 7.49 9.02
N LEU A 131 -16.37 7.28 7.97
CA LEU A 131 -14.95 6.97 8.13
C LEU A 131 -14.17 8.13 8.75
N ILE A 132 -14.46 9.36 8.37
CA ILE A 132 -13.83 10.56 8.94
C ILE A 132 -14.15 10.67 10.44
N ASP A 133 -15.43 10.52 10.81
CA ASP A 133 -15.87 10.62 12.21
C ASP A 133 -15.21 9.54 13.10
N LEU A 134 -15.15 8.29 12.61
CA LEU A 134 -14.49 7.20 13.31
C LEU A 134 -12.97 7.40 13.42
N ARG A 135 -12.33 8.00 12.40
CA ARG A 135 -10.90 8.32 12.46
C ARG A 135 -10.60 9.47 13.44
N GLN A 136 -11.47 10.46 13.53
CA GLN A 136 -11.35 11.51 14.53
C GLN A 136 -11.51 10.94 15.94
N GLU A 137 -12.45 10.02 16.14
CA GLU A 137 -12.61 9.32 17.42
C GLU A 137 -11.37 8.47 17.74
N GLN A 138 -10.79 7.76 16.77
CA GLN A 138 -9.54 7.03 16.95
C GLN A 138 -8.40 7.95 17.42
N ALA A 139 -8.25 9.12 16.82
CA ALA A 139 -7.20 10.07 17.22
C ALA A 139 -7.40 10.58 18.65
N LYS A 140 -8.66 10.78 19.08
CA LYS A 140 -8.97 11.17 20.47
C LYS A 140 -8.60 10.08 21.48
N GLN A 141 -8.90 8.81 21.16
CA GLN A 141 -8.55 7.69 22.05
C GLN A 141 -7.06 7.46 22.16
N LEU A 142 -6.29 7.73 21.09
CA LEU A 142 -4.84 7.69 21.14
C LEU A 142 -4.21 8.77 22.02
N ASP A 143 -4.92 9.89 22.22
CA ASP A 143 -4.57 11.00 23.11
C ASP A 143 -3.11 11.46 23.02
N GLU A 144 -2.56 11.51 21.83
CA GLU A 144 -1.20 11.96 21.58
C GLU A 144 -1.13 13.50 21.58
N PRO A 145 -0.02 14.11 22.07
CA PRO A 145 0.19 15.56 22.09
C PRO A 145 0.50 16.11 20.67
N ARG A 146 -0.33 15.77 19.70
CA ARG A 146 -0.21 16.07 18.28
C ARG A 146 -1.57 16.43 17.71
N SER A 147 -1.59 17.03 16.52
CA SER A 147 -2.84 17.19 15.79
C SER A 147 -3.44 15.82 15.45
N CYS A 148 -4.77 15.76 15.29
CA CYS A 148 -5.48 14.55 14.87
C CYS A 148 -4.84 13.90 13.61
N TRP A 149 -4.47 14.74 12.65
CA TRP A 149 -3.81 14.25 11.42
C TRP A 149 -2.42 13.64 11.69
N GLU A 150 -1.57 14.31 12.47
CA GLU A 150 -0.25 13.80 12.82
C GLU A 150 -0.33 12.49 13.61
N THR A 151 -1.26 12.40 14.57
CA THR A 151 -1.52 11.17 15.34
C THR A 151 -1.88 10.00 14.45
N LEU A 152 -2.80 10.21 13.50
CA LEU A 152 -3.22 9.18 12.54
C LEU A 152 -2.16 8.84 11.49
N ALA A 153 -1.23 9.74 11.21
CA ALA A 153 -0.14 9.51 10.27
C ALA A 153 1.01 8.66 10.84
N GLN A 154 1.20 8.65 12.17
CA GLN A 154 2.35 7.96 12.80
C GLN A 154 2.52 6.48 12.41
N PRO A 155 1.47 5.64 12.28
CA PRO A 155 1.64 4.26 11.84
C PRO A 155 2.16 4.10 10.42
N PHE A 156 2.01 5.13 9.59
CA PHE A 156 2.41 5.14 8.18
C PHE A 156 3.76 5.82 7.96
N GLU A 157 4.01 6.89 8.69
CA GLU A 157 5.23 7.68 8.62
C GLU A 157 5.64 8.08 10.03
N PRO A 158 6.47 7.28 10.70
CA PRO A 158 6.92 7.57 12.06
C PRO A 158 7.61 8.94 12.14
N ASP A 159 7.35 9.65 13.24
CA ASP A 159 7.91 10.98 13.53
C ASP A 159 7.54 12.09 12.54
N LEU A 160 6.55 11.86 11.70
CA LEU A 160 6.03 12.90 10.80
C LEU A 160 5.52 14.11 11.60
N ARG A 161 5.94 15.32 11.15
CA ARG A 161 5.51 16.61 11.71
C ARG A 161 4.96 17.50 10.61
N LEU A 162 3.80 18.08 10.86
CA LEU A 162 3.14 18.99 9.92
C LEU A 162 4.03 20.19 9.57
N GLU A 163 4.69 20.78 10.54
CA GLU A 163 5.58 21.92 10.33
C GLU A 163 6.72 21.60 9.35
N ARG A 164 7.30 20.39 9.45
CA ARG A 164 8.33 19.94 8.52
C ARG A 164 7.77 19.80 7.10
N LEU A 165 6.58 19.22 6.97
CA LEU A 165 5.93 19.09 5.67
C LEU A 165 5.61 20.45 5.05
N GLU A 166 5.06 21.37 5.86
CA GLU A 166 4.77 22.72 5.41
C GLU A 166 6.04 23.41 4.86
N THR A 167 7.15 23.29 5.58
CA THR A 167 8.45 23.83 5.15
C THR A 167 8.92 23.20 3.84
N LEU A 168 8.79 21.89 3.67
CA LEU A 168 9.20 21.18 2.46
C LEU A 168 8.30 21.50 1.26
N PHE A 169 7.00 21.62 1.47
CA PHE A 169 6.05 21.82 0.37
C PHE A 169 5.77 23.29 0.03
N ALA A 170 6.10 24.25 0.87
CA ALA A 170 5.87 25.68 0.59
C ALA A 170 6.50 26.14 -0.74
N PRO A 171 7.78 25.85 -1.06
CA PRO A 171 8.36 26.21 -2.36
C PRO A 171 7.66 25.52 -3.53
N LEU A 172 7.23 24.27 -3.36
CA LEU A 172 6.54 23.50 -4.40
C LEU A 172 5.15 24.08 -4.69
N ARG A 173 4.41 24.45 -3.64
CA ARG A 173 3.09 25.12 -3.79
C ARG A 173 3.16 26.42 -4.58
N GLN A 174 4.26 27.16 -4.45
CA GLN A 174 4.46 28.40 -5.21
C GLN A 174 4.87 28.14 -6.67
N ARG A 175 5.76 27.16 -6.91
CA ARG A 175 6.38 26.96 -8.21
C ARG A 175 5.60 26.01 -9.13
N LEU A 176 5.03 24.94 -8.60
CA LEU A 176 4.36 23.92 -9.41
C LEU A 176 3.16 24.43 -10.21
N PRO A 177 2.24 25.26 -9.66
CA PRO A 177 1.13 25.79 -10.45
C PRO A 177 1.59 26.58 -11.68
N GLN A 178 2.66 27.35 -11.57
CA GLN A 178 3.22 28.13 -12.66
C GLN A 178 3.83 27.20 -13.74
N LEU A 179 4.55 26.15 -13.35
CA LEU A 179 5.10 25.17 -14.29
C LEU A 179 3.99 24.39 -15.00
N VAL A 180 2.95 23.98 -14.27
CA VAL A 180 1.78 23.29 -14.84
C VAL A 180 1.06 24.20 -15.84
N ALA A 181 0.82 25.47 -15.49
CA ALA A 181 0.21 26.44 -16.40
C ALA A 181 1.04 26.60 -17.69
N GLN A 182 2.36 26.76 -17.58
CA GLN A 182 3.26 26.85 -18.73
C GLN A 182 3.27 25.57 -19.58
N ALA A 183 3.30 24.40 -18.93
CA ALA A 183 3.27 23.12 -19.64
C ALA A 183 1.94 22.91 -20.38
N SER A 184 0.82 23.35 -19.79
CA SER A 184 -0.52 23.23 -20.37
C SER A 184 -0.72 24.07 -21.64
N THR A 185 0.13 25.07 -21.88
CA THR A 185 0.10 25.85 -23.12
C THR A 185 0.81 25.19 -24.30
N ARG A 186 1.60 24.13 -24.03
CA ARG A 186 2.30 23.41 -25.08
C ARG A 186 1.37 22.44 -25.81
N PRO A 187 1.62 22.18 -27.12
CA PRO A 187 0.86 21.16 -27.83
C PRO A 187 0.94 19.81 -27.10
N ARG A 188 -0.21 19.16 -26.94
CA ARG A 188 -0.24 17.81 -26.37
C ARG A 188 0.47 16.84 -27.33
N PRO A 189 1.26 15.89 -26.81
CA PRO A 189 1.82 14.82 -27.65
C PRO A 189 0.70 14.06 -28.35
N ARG A 190 0.91 13.66 -29.59
CA ARG A 190 -0.06 12.87 -30.39
C ARG A 190 -0.30 11.45 -29.86
N SER A 191 0.38 11.06 -28.80
CA SER A 191 0.21 9.76 -28.13
C SER A 191 -1.14 9.54 -27.45
N SER A 192 -2.02 10.57 -27.41
CA SER A 192 -3.36 10.45 -26.82
C SER A 192 -4.39 9.78 -27.76
N ASP A 193 -4.07 9.57 -29.02
CA ASP A 193 -5.04 9.15 -30.03
C ASP A 193 -4.89 7.67 -30.43
N TRP A 194 -4.16 6.88 -29.65
CA TRP A 194 -3.98 5.47 -29.91
C TRP A 194 -4.67 4.60 -28.86
N ASP A 195 -5.42 3.65 -29.35
CA ASP A 195 -6.05 2.64 -28.54
C ASP A 195 -5.36 1.29 -28.79
N LEU A 196 -5.06 0.58 -27.72
CA LEU A 196 -4.54 -0.77 -27.79
C LEU A 196 -5.58 -1.73 -27.24
N GLU A 197 -5.76 -2.82 -27.95
CA GLU A 197 -6.51 -3.95 -27.44
C GLU A 197 -6.05 -4.33 -26.04
N GLU A 198 -6.98 -4.67 -25.19
CA GLU A 198 -6.72 -5.02 -23.78
C GLU A 198 -5.70 -6.16 -23.64
N SER A 199 -5.76 -7.15 -24.52
CA SER A 199 -4.79 -8.25 -24.60
C SER A 199 -3.36 -7.76 -24.90
N SER A 200 -3.23 -6.78 -25.78
CA SER A 200 -1.94 -6.16 -26.11
C SER A 200 -1.37 -5.36 -24.96
N GLN A 201 -2.22 -4.63 -24.21
CA GLN A 201 -1.80 -3.92 -23.00
C GLN A 201 -1.32 -4.91 -21.93
N GLN A 202 -2.04 -6.01 -21.72
CA GLN A 202 -1.66 -7.07 -20.79
C GLN A 202 -0.33 -7.71 -21.20
N GLN A 203 -0.15 -8.02 -22.49
CA GLN A 203 1.09 -8.58 -23.02
C GLN A 203 2.30 -7.67 -22.75
N LEU A 204 2.15 -6.36 -22.92
CA LEU A 204 3.22 -5.39 -22.60
C LEU A 204 3.56 -5.40 -21.10
N CYS A 205 2.57 -5.48 -20.23
CA CYS A 205 2.78 -5.58 -18.79
C CYS A 205 3.51 -6.88 -18.41
N ASP A 206 3.12 -8.01 -18.97
CA ASP A 206 3.79 -9.30 -18.75
C ASP A 206 5.22 -9.31 -19.26
N GLN A 207 5.48 -8.70 -20.43
CA GLN A 207 6.83 -8.53 -20.97
C GLN A 207 7.68 -7.62 -20.05
N LEU A 208 7.10 -6.52 -19.52
CA LEU A 208 7.78 -5.63 -18.59
C LEU A 208 8.26 -6.40 -17.37
N LEU A 209 7.34 -7.10 -16.72
CA LEU A 209 7.62 -7.88 -15.52
C LEU A 209 8.65 -8.99 -15.81
N GLY A 210 8.54 -9.67 -16.93
CA GLY A 210 9.51 -10.69 -17.35
C GLY A 210 10.92 -10.14 -17.52
N VAL A 211 11.06 -8.97 -18.18
CA VAL A 211 12.37 -8.29 -18.33
C VAL A 211 12.92 -7.81 -17.00
N TRP A 212 12.05 -7.41 -16.07
CA TRP A 212 12.42 -6.93 -14.74
C TRP A 212 12.55 -8.03 -13.69
N GLY A 213 12.61 -9.29 -14.12
CA GLY A 213 12.97 -10.42 -13.26
C GLY A 213 11.82 -10.98 -12.43
N ARG A 214 10.56 -10.80 -12.89
CA ARG A 214 9.43 -11.45 -12.22
C ARG A 214 9.61 -12.97 -12.22
N ASP A 215 9.57 -13.53 -11.03
CA ASP A 215 9.42 -14.96 -10.84
C ASP A 215 7.92 -15.31 -10.74
N PRO A 216 7.35 -16.05 -11.70
CA PRO A 216 5.94 -16.41 -11.69
C PRO A 216 5.57 -17.37 -10.56
N ASP A 217 6.53 -18.08 -9.96
CA ASP A 217 6.27 -19.03 -8.87
C ASP A 217 5.97 -18.30 -7.55
N ILE A 218 6.42 -17.05 -7.41
CA ILE A 218 6.23 -16.24 -6.20
C ILE A 218 5.43 -14.96 -6.45
N THR A 219 5.11 -14.62 -7.71
CA THR A 219 4.45 -13.36 -8.03
C THR A 219 3.23 -13.56 -8.93
N CYS A 220 2.10 -13.01 -8.53
CA CYS A 220 0.86 -13.01 -9.29
C CYS A 220 0.45 -11.59 -9.70
N MET A 221 -0.05 -11.43 -10.95
CA MET A 221 -0.66 -10.19 -11.42
C MET A 221 -2.14 -10.43 -11.75
N ALA A 222 -3.01 -9.54 -11.28
CA ALA A 222 -4.44 -9.54 -11.57
C ALA A 222 -4.94 -8.14 -11.94
N ARG A 223 -6.26 -7.99 -12.14
CA ARG A 223 -6.92 -6.69 -12.37
C ARG A 223 -7.71 -6.27 -11.16
N SER A 224 -7.73 -4.97 -10.92
CA SER A 224 -8.55 -4.37 -9.88
C SER A 224 -9.08 -2.99 -10.31
N PRO A 225 -10.12 -2.47 -9.66
CA PRO A 225 -10.62 -1.11 -9.93
C PRO A 225 -9.58 -0.02 -9.68
N HIS A 226 -8.69 -0.24 -8.73
CA HIS A 226 -7.53 0.61 -8.45
C HIS A 226 -6.30 -0.29 -8.28
N PRO A 227 -5.21 -0.09 -9.06
CA PRO A 227 -3.98 -0.86 -8.90
C PRO A 227 -3.46 -0.83 -7.47
N PHE A 228 -2.91 -1.93 -7.00
CA PHE A 228 -2.24 -2.05 -5.71
C PHE A 228 -1.28 -3.24 -5.67
N SER A 229 -0.31 -3.18 -4.79
CA SER A 229 0.59 -4.27 -4.42
C SER A 229 0.26 -4.77 -3.01
N ILE A 230 0.37 -6.07 -2.79
CA ILE A 230 0.12 -6.70 -1.49
C ILE A 230 0.98 -7.96 -1.33
N THR A 231 1.53 -8.14 -0.13
CA THR A 231 2.24 -9.36 0.27
C THR A 231 1.31 -10.22 1.11
N LEU A 232 1.05 -11.45 0.67
CA LEU A 232 0.20 -12.39 1.41
C LEU A 232 1.01 -13.30 2.31
N GLY A 233 2.30 -13.39 2.05
CA GLY A 233 3.22 -14.19 2.84
C GLY A 233 4.58 -14.30 2.16
N PRO A 234 5.52 -15.02 2.76
CA PRO A 234 6.79 -15.34 2.11
C PRO A 234 6.54 -16.04 0.78
N ALA A 235 7.17 -15.56 -0.28
CA ALA A 235 7.00 -16.09 -1.63
C ALA A 235 5.56 -16.01 -2.19
N ASP A 236 4.74 -15.06 -1.70
CA ASP A 236 3.42 -14.76 -2.29
C ASP A 236 3.23 -13.23 -2.38
N TYR A 237 3.74 -12.65 -3.46
CA TYR A 237 3.69 -11.21 -3.77
C TYR A 237 2.71 -10.98 -4.90
N ARG A 238 1.70 -10.12 -4.67
CA ARG A 238 0.64 -9.90 -5.64
C ARG A 238 0.51 -8.43 -6.00
N ILE A 239 0.43 -8.18 -7.30
CA ILE A 239 0.20 -6.84 -7.84
C ILE A 239 -1.07 -6.85 -8.69
N THR A 240 -1.69 -5.69 -8.81
CA THR A 240 -2.80 -5.51 -9.72
C THR A 240 -2.52 -4.38 -10.69
N THR A 241 -3.17 -4.45 -11.85
CA THR A 241 -3.15 -3.35 -12.82
C THR A 241 -4.58 -3.02 -13.27
N ARG A 242 -4.72 -1.94 -14.01
CA ARG A 242 -6.00 -1.51 -14.56
C ARG A 242 -5.84 -1.08 -16.00
N VAL A 243 -6.61 -1.71 -16.86
CA VAL A 243 -6.75 -1.26 -18.25
C VAL A 243 -7.71 -0.06 -18.31
N VAL A 244 -7.27 1.01 -18.95
CA VAL A 244 -8.11 2.20 -19.20
C VAL A 244 -8.19 2.37 -20.72
N PRO A 245 -9.39 2.29 -21.32
CA PRO A 245 -9.57 2.50 -22.76
C PRO A 245 -8.97 3.85 -23.19
N GLY A 246 -8.28 3.87 -24.32
CA GLY A 246 -7.61 5.06 -24.84
C GLY A 246 -6.38 5.54 -24.06
N GLN A 247 -5.95 4.80 -23.02
CA GLN A 247 -4.79 5.16 -22.20
C GLN A 247 -3.85 3.96 -21.94
N PRO A 248 -3.26 3.38 -22.99
CA PRO A 248 -2.47 2.15 -22.87
C PRO A 248 -1.23 2.29 -21.98
N LEU A 249 -0.61 3.47 -21.93
CA LEU A 249 0.50 3.73 -21.01
C LEU A 249 0.08 3.76 -19.55
N SER A 250 -1.18 4.03 -19.24
CA SER A 250 -1.68 4.02 -17.86
C SER A 250 -1.57 2.64 -17.23
N CYS A 251 -1.97 1.59 -17.94
CA CYS A 251 -1.84 0.20 -17.48
C CYS A 251 -0.36 -0.19 -17.28
N PHE A 252 0.48 0.16 -18.25
CA PHE A 252 1.91 -0.16 -18.26
C PHE A 252 2.65 0.51 -17.10
N LEU A 253 2.42 1.82 -16.90
CA LEU A 253 3.07 2.59 -15.83
C LEU A 253 2.54 2.21 -14.44
N ALA A 254 1.25 1.90 -14.32
CA ALA A 254 0.71 1.34 -13.08
C ALA A 254 1.36 -0.01 -12.73
N THR A 255 1.60 -0.87 -13.72
CA THR A 255 2.32 -2.13 -13.49
C THR A 255 3.75 -1.90 -13.04
N ALA A 256 4.45 -0.90 -13.62
CA ALA A 256 5.79 -0.52 -13.19
C ALA A 256 5.82 -0.01 -11.75
N HIS A 257 4.81 0.79 -11.37
CA HIS A 257 4.63 1.32 -10.01
C HIS A 257 4.43 0.18 -8.99
N GLU A 258 3.44 -0.69 -9.23
CA GLU A 258 3.13 -1.79 -8.31
C GLU A 258 4.27 -2.81 -8.22
N TRP A 259 5.03 -2.99 -9.31
CA TRP A 259 6.23 -3.81 -9.28
C TRP A 259 7.32 -3.23 -8.38
N GLY A 260 7.48 -1.90 -8.36
CA GLY A 260 8.41 -1.22 -7.46
C GLY A 260 8.08 -1.48 -5.98
N HIS A 261 6.80 -1.46 -5.60
CA HIS A 261 6.34 -1.87 -4.28
C HIS A 261 6.67 -3.34 -4.00
N SER A 262 6.38 -4.23 -4.96
CA SER A 262 6.62 -5.66 -4.82
C SER A 262 8.10 -5.98 -4.65
N LEU A 263 9.00 -5.34 -5.40
CA LEU A 263 10.44 -5.52 -5.27
C LEU A 263 10.96 -5.08 -3.89
N TYR A 264 10.42 -3.99 -3.34
CA TYR A 264 10.77 -3.56 -1.99
C TYR A 264 10.38 -4.63 -0.95
N GLU A 265 9.16 -5.15 -1.02
CA GLU A 265 8.67 -6.21 -0.13
C GLU A 265 9.48 -7.51 -0.29
N GLN A 266 9.87 -7.89 -1.50
CA GLN A 266 10.73 -9.05 -1.77
C GLN A 266 12.14 -8.90 -1.19
N GLY A 267 12.60 -7.66 -1.00
CA GLY A 267 13.89 -7.34 -0.39
C GLY A 267 13.86 -7.31 1.14
N LEU A 268 12.69 -7.41 1.78
CA LEU A 268 12.58 -7.47 3.24
C LEU A 268 12.97 -8.86 3.76
N PRO A 269 13.31 -8.98 5.07
CA PRO A 269 13.62 -10.26 5.69
C PRO A 269 12.58 -11.33 5.44
N ASP A 270 12.99 -12.47 4.90
CA ASP A 270 12.14 -13.64 4.67
C ASP A 270 11.95 -14.49 5.94
N GLN A 271 11.17 -15.57 5.82
CA GLN A 271 10.83 -16.45 6.95
C GLN A 271 12.03 -17.14 7.62
N SER A 272 13.20 -17.18 6.99
CA SER A 272 14.43 -17.74 7.55
C SER A 272 15.20 -16.74 8.40
N HIS A 273 14.90 -15.47 8.25
CA HIS A 273 15.57 -14.40 8.97
C HIS A 273 14.97 -14.20 10.37
N GLN A 274 15.82 -13.98 11.38
CA GLN A 274 15.40 -13.82 12.77
C GLN A 274 14.38 -12.67 13.00
N TRP A 275 14.38 -11.63 12.16
CA TRP A 275 13.48 -10.48 12.27
C TRP A 275 12.23 -10.55 11.38
N PHE A 276 11.96 -11.68 10.72
CA PHE A 276 10.85 -11.81 9.76
C PHE A 276 9.50 -11.31 10.28
N ALA A 277 9.11 -11.67 11.52
CA ALA A 277 7.84 -11.22 12.11
C ALA A 277 7.98 -10.01 13.04
N TRP A 278 9.19 -9.51 13.22
CA TRP A 278 9.50 -8.39 14.08
C TRP A 278 9.38 -7.05 13.35
N PRO A 279 9.24 -5.92 14.09
CA PRO A 279 9.13 -4.59 13.47
C PRO A 279 10.25 -4.25 12.48
N LEU A 280 11.52 -4.55 12.79
CA LEU A 280 12.65 -4.29 11.88
C LEU A 280 12.65 -5.19 10.63
N GLY A 281 11.82 -6.20 10.57
CA GLY A 281 11.58 -7.02 9.37
C GLY A 281 10.42 -6.52 8.50
N GLN A 282 9.85 -5.36 8.80
CA GLN A 282 8.75 -4.76 8.06
C GLN A 282 9.20 -3.51 7.31
N ALA A 283 8.37 -3.04 6.38
CA ALA A 283 8.60 -1.77 5.70
C ALA A 283 8.74 -0.61 6.73
N THR A 284 9.74 0.24 6.52
CA THR A 284 10.07 1.30 7.48
C THR A 284 9.01 2.39 7.54
N SER A 285 8.52 2.83 6.36
CA SER A 285 7.51 3.89 6.25
C SER A 285 6.86 3.87 4.87
N MET A 286 5.70 4.52 4.76
CA MET A 286 5.04 4.68 3.46
C MET A 286 5.86 5.57 2.50
N ALA A 287 6.57 6.58 2.99
CA ALA A 287 7.41 7.41 2.13
C ALA A 287 8.54 6.60 1.48
N VAL A 288 9.19 5.71 2.23
CA VAL A 288 10.21 4.81 1.67
C VAL A 288 9.59 3.82 0.70
N HIS A 289 8.46 3.21 1.06
CA HIS A 289 7.74 2.25 0.23
C HIS A 289 7.30 2.86 -1.10
N GLU A 290 6.70 4.06 -1.07
CA GLU A 290 6.27 4.82 -2.24
C GLU A 290 7.46 5.34 -3.07
N SER A 291 8.59 5.65 -2.44
CA SER A 291 9.79 6.06 -3.17
C SER A 291 10.29 4.98 -4.13
N GLN A 292 10.09 3.70 -3.78
CA GLN A 292 10.48 2.56 -4.62
C GLN A 292 9.53 2.42 -5.82
N SER A 293 8.23 2.55 -5.64
CA SER A 293 7.26 2.54 -6.72
C SER A 293 7.48 3.70 -7.70
N LEU A 294 7.66 4.91 -7.18
CA LEU A 294 7.92 6.12 -7.98
C LEU A 294 9.29 6.06 -8.68
N PHE A 295 10.29 5.39 -8.10
CA PHE A 295 11.57 5.16 -8.77
C PHE A 295 11.36 4.33 -10.04
N TRP A 296 10.68 3.18 -9.95
CA TRP A 296 10.45 2.31 -11.09
C TRP A 296 9.52 2.95 -12.14
N GLU A 297 8.44 3.60 -11.71
CA GLU A 297 7.53 4.29 -12.62
C GLU A 297 8.17 5.51 -13.29
N ASN A 298 8.70 6.45 -12.48
CA ASN A 298 9.04 7.78 -12.99
C ASN A 298 10.52 7.92 -13.38
N ARG A 299 11.44 7.16 -12.73
CA ARG A 299 12.87 7.28 -13.02
C ARG A 299 13.34 6.21 -14.00
N VAL A 300 12.74 5.02 -13.98
CA VAL A 300 13.08 3.94 -14.91
C VAL A 300 12.15 3.94 -16.10
N ALA A 301 10.86 3.63 -15.92
CA ALA A 301 9.92 3.44 -17.04
C ALA A 301 9.64 4.70 -17.87
N ARG A 302 9.81 5.89 -17.31
CA ARG A 302 9.70 7.16 -18.04
C ARG A 302 11.05 7.72 -18.50
N SER A 303 12.13 6.97 -18.38
CA SER A 303 13.44 7.44 -18.83
C SER A 303 13.63 7.28 -20.34
N ARG A 304 14.45 8.15 -20.92
CA ARG A 304 14.80 8.06 -22.33
C ARG A 304 15.46 6.73 -22.71
N PRO A 305 16.47 6.20 -21.97
CA PRO A 305 17.05 4.90 -22.29
C PRO A 305 16.03 3.76 -22.30
N PHE A 306 15.06 3.78 -21.38
CA PHE A 306 13.98 2.81 -21.35
C PHE A 306 13.08 2.94 -22.58
N ALA A 307 12.66 4.16 -22.94
CA ALA A 307 11.84 4.42 -24.11
C ALA A 307 12.53 3.94 -25.40
N GLU A 308 13.85 4.18 -25.55
CA GLU A 308 14.66 3.71 -26.70
C GLU A 308 14.74 2.18 -26.82
N GLN A 309 14.67 1.46 -25.69
CA GLN A 309 14.61 -0.01 -25.70
C GLN A 309 13.22 -0.56 -25.98
N TRP A 310 12.18 0.13 -25.48
CA TRP A 310 10.82 -0.40 -25.44
C TRP A 310 9.94 0.00 -26.62
N TRP A 311 10.25 1.08 -27.35
CA TRP A 311 9.40 1.55 -28.43
C TRP A 311 9.10 0.47 -29.50
N LYS A 312 10.04 -0.43 -29.79
CA LYS A 312 9.83 -1.54 -30.73
C LYS A 312 8.76 -2.50 -30.27
N ARG A 313 8.69 -2.79 -28.95
CA ARG A 313 7.66 -3.64 -28.37
C ARG A 313 6.29 -2.98 -28.44
N PHE A 314 6.22 -1.71 -28.15
CA PHE A 314 4.99 -0.93 -28.33
C PHE A 314 4.54 -0.91 -29.80
N ALA A 315 5.44 -0.71 -30.74
CA ALA A 315 5.14 -0.73 -32.16
C ALA A 315 4.64 -2.11 -32.64
N GLN A 316 5.20 -3.21 -32.11
CA GLN A 316 4.78 -4.58 -32.43
C GLN A 316 3.32 -4.89 -32.02
N VAL A 317 2.82 -4.23 -30.99
CA VAL A 317 1.43 -4.40 -30.52
C VAL A 317 0.49 -3.32 -31.06
N GLY A 318 0.94 -2.53 -32.05
CA GLY A 318 0.07 -1.57 -32.75
C GLY A 318 0.20 -0.12 -32.33
N ALA A 319 1.18 0.24 -31.51
CA ALA A 319 1.42 1.65 -31.18
C ALA A 319 1.79 2.46 -32.45
N PRO A 320 1.13 3.57 -32.74
CA PRO A 320 1.29 4.29 -34.01
C PRO A 320 2.50 5.23 -34.04
N PHE A 321 3.46 5.10 -33.14
CA PHE A 321 4.57 6.06 -33.01
C PHE A 321 5.95 5.38 -33.04
N SER A 322 6.95 6.12 -33.51
CA SER A 322 8.37 5.79 -33.42
C SER A 322 8.93 6.23 -32.06
N GLY A 323 10.04 5.64 -31.63
CA GLY A 323 10.66 5.80 -30.29
C GLY A 323 10.84 7.20 -29.71
N CYS A 324 10.58 8.23 -30.51
CA CYS A 324 10.69 9.63 -30.11
C CYS A 324 9.52 10.11 -29.19
N LEU A 325 8.41 9.38 -29.13
CA LEU A 325 7.17 9.84 -28.48
C LEU A 325 6.88 9.21 -27.11
N LEU A 326 7.69 8.23 -26.68
CA LEU A 326 7.44 7.55 -25.39
C LEU A 326 7.81 8.36 -24.17
N TYR A 327 8.57 9.44 -24.31
CA TYR A 327 9.04 10.24 -23.16
C TYR A 327 8.75 11.75 -23.31
N THR A 328 7.98 12.15 -24.30
CA THR A 328 7.44 13.49 -24.44
C THR A 328 6.04 13.61 -23.87
#